data_915c3a0b4fe1b82b5e04643ae832f556
#
_entry.id   915c3a0b4fe1b82b5e04643ae832f556
#
_cell.length_a   1.000
_cell.length_b   1.000
_cell.length_c   1.000
_cell.angle_alpha   90.00
_cell.angle_beta   90.00
_cell.angle_gamma   90.00
#
_symmetry.space_group_name_H-M   'P 1'
#
loop_
_entity.id
_entity.type
_entity.pdbx_description
1 polymer ?
#
loop_
_entity_poly.entity_id
_entity_poly.type
_entity_poly.pdbx_seq_one_letter_code
_entity_poly.pdbx_strand_id
1 'polypeptide(L)'
;MKAVKFLFVALLCLVMAPATSFADDFPVPVDQLPLSVKEFVQNYFPELTIIYAERDNEMGGKKYEVRLSDGTKVEFDRKGKWDKVDCNMNAVPQVLVPEAIAAYVQATFPNNVITKIDKERYGYEIELSNDMDLKFNKKGKLIGIDD
;
A
#
# COMPACT_ATOMS: atom_id res chain seq x y z
N MET A 1 18.44 -28.31 68.44
CA MET A 1 18.74 -27.32 67.37
C MET A 1 18.09 -27.78 66.10
N LYS A 2 17.07 -27.09 65.68
CA LYS A 2 16.36 -27.39 64.42
C LYS A 2 16.94 -26.53 63.32
N ALA A 3 17.60 -27.11 62.34
CA ALA A 3 18.10 -26.43 61.17
C ALA A 3 16.93 -26.07 60.24
N VAL A 4 16.68 -24.80 60.10
CA VAL A 4 15.70 -24.30 59.12
C VAL A 4 16.35 -24.32 57.76
N LYS A 5 15.91 -25.22 56.91
CA LYS A 5 16.30 -25.20 55.48
C LYS A 5 15.51 -24.13 54.77
N PHE A 6 16.14 -23.06 54.42
CA PHE A 6 15.58 -22.08 53.50
C PHE A 6 15.61 -22.64 52.10
N LEU A 7 14.42 -22.98 51.58
CA LEU A 7 14.22 -23.38 50.21
C LEU A 7 14.13 -22.08 49.37
N PHE A 8 15.21 -21.74 48.69
CA PHE A 8 15.18 -20.66 47.68
C PHE A 8 14.45 -21.21 46.45
N VAL A 9 13.19 -20.88 46.32
CA VAL A 9 12.47 -21.03 45.08
C VAL A 9 12.85 -19.86 44.16
N ALA A 10 13.82 -20.09 43.27
CA ALA A 10 14.12 -19.16 42.19
C ALA A 10 12.96 -19.18 41.20
N LEU A 11 12.07 -18.18 41.30
CA LEU A 11 11.02 -17.91 40.33
C LEU A 11 11.68 -17.35 39.09
N LEU A 12 11.94 -18.23 38.09
CA LEU A 12 12.44 -17.87 36.78
C LEU A 12 11.27 -17.20 36.02
N CYS A 13 11.12 -15.89 36.12
CA CYS A 13 10.24 -15.14 35.25
C CYS A 13 10.77 -15.18 33.81
N LEU A 14 10.24 -16.11 33.03
CA LEU A 14 10.43 -16.14 31.59
C LEU A 14 9.67 -14.94 31.00
N VAL A 15 10.37 -13.83 30.83
CA VAL A 15 9.84 -12.67 30.10
C VAL A 15 9.74 -13.09 28.65
N MET A 16 8.55 -13.52 28.24
CA MET A 16 8.22 -13.63 26.81
C MET A 16 8.12 -12.20 26.28
N ALA A 17 9.22 -11.70 25.73
CA ALA A 17 9.17 -10.51 24.89
C ALA A 17 8.31 -10.83 23.67
N PRO A 18 7.27 -10.03 23.33
CA PRO A 18 6.58 -10.19 22.07
C PRO A 18 7.62 -10.00 20.97
N ALA A 19 7.80 -11.02 20.16
CA ALA A 19 8.52 -10.89 18.90
C ALA A 19 7.68 -9.95 18.01
N THR A 20 7.98 -8.65 18.06
CA THR A 20 7.51 -7.72 17.05
C THR A 20 8.21 -8.14 15.76
N SER A 21 7.52 -8.84 14.90
CA SER A 21 7.96 -9.00 13.52
C SER A 21 7.94 -7.60 12.90
N PHE A 22 9.11 -6.98 12.86
CA PHE A 22 9.31 -5.84 12.00
C PHE A 22 9.20 -6.39 10.57
N ALA A 23 8.23 -5.91 9.80
CA ALA A 23 8.31 -6.01 8.35
C ALA A 23 9.62 -5.33 7.96
N ASP A 24 10.57 -6.09 7.44
CA ASP A 24 11.87 -5.56 7.06
C ASP A 24 11.72 -4.86 5.70
N ASP A 25 11.33 -3.58 5.74
CA ASP A 25 11.36 -2.71 4.58
C ASP A 25 12.80 -2.30 4.30
N PHE A 26 13.31 -2.69 3.13
CA PHE A 26 14.68 -2.38 2.72
C PHE A 26 14.68 -1.26 1.69
N PRO A 27 15.34 -0.12 1.98
CA PRO A 27 15.56 0.90 0.96
C PRO A 27 16.26 0.32 -0.27
N VAL A 28 15.78 0.68 -1.44
CA VAL A 28 16.34 0.24 -2.73
C VAL A 28 16.82 1.45 -3.50
N PRO A 29 18.09 1.48 -3.95
CA PRO A 29 18.55 2.50 -4.88
C PRO A 29 17.69 2.52 -6.15
N VAL A 30 17.35 3.71 -6.65
CA VAL A 30 16.45 3.87 -7.80
C VAL A 30 16.97 3.17 -9.06
N ASP A 31 18.29 3.13 -9.25
CA ASP A 31 18.94 2.43 -10.37
C ASP A 31 18.77 0.91 -10.32
N GLN A 32 18.55 0.34 -9.13
CA GLN A 32 18.32 -1.09 -8.89
C GLN A 32 16.84 -1.52 -8.95
N LEU A 33 15.93 -0.58 -9.15
CA LEU A 33 14.50 -0.89 -9.33
C LEU A 33 14.29 -1.69 -10.62
N PRO A 34 13.32 -2.62 -10.64
CA PRO A 34 12.88 -3.28 -11.87
C PRO A 34 12.55 -2.26 -12.97
N LEU A 35 12.86 -2.62 -14.21
CA LEU A 35 12.58 -1.76 -15.36
C LEU A 35 11.09 -1.40 -15.45
N SER A 36 10.20 -2.37 -15.19
CA SER A 36 8.74 -2.18 -15.18
C SER A 36 8.27 -1.09 -14.22
N VAL A 37 8.92 -0.96 -13.05
CA VAL A 37 8.62 0.10 -12.06
C VAL A 37 9.02 1.47 -12.61
N LYS A 38 10.23 1.57 -13.18
CA LYS A 38 10.73 2.82 -13.77
C LYS A 38 9.90 3.26 -14.98
N GLU A 39 9.55 2.32 -15.86
CA GLU A 39 8.69 2.58 -17.02
C GLU A 39 7.29 3.02 -16.61
N PHE A 40 6.72 2.41 -15.58
CA PHE A 40 5.42 2.83 -15.06
C PHE A 40 5.43 4.30 -14.63
N VAL A 41 6.41 4.71 -13.83
CA VAL A 41 6.52 6.10 -13.38
C VAL A 41 6.72 7.04 -14.57
N GLN A 42 7.59 6.68 -15.50
CA GLN A 42 7.84 7.48 -16.70
C GLN A 42 6.60 7.64 -17.60
N ASN A 43 5.79 6.59 -17.71
CA ASN A 43 4.61 6.59 -18.58
C ASN A 43 3.41 7.33 -17.96
N TYR A 44 3.21 7.22 -16.66
CA TYR A 44 2.01 7.75 -15.98
C TYR A 44 2.26 8.99 -15.15
N PHE A 45 3.52 9.26 -14.79
CA PHE A 45 3.95 10.40 -13.98
C PHE A 45 5.22 11.05 -14.56
N PRO A 46 5.22 11.44 -15.85
CA PRO A 46 6.43 11.87 -16.55
C PRO A 46 7.07 13.15 -15.96
N GLU A 47 6.28 13.98 -15.28
CA GLU A 47 6.75 15.22 -14.63
C GLU A 47 7.33 14.99 -13.23
N LEU A 48 7.21 13.76 -12.70
CA LEU A 48 7.64 13.42 -11.35
C LEU A 48 8.87 12.53 -11.36
N THR A 49 9.66 12.62 -10.28
CA THR A 49 10.83 11.77 -10.07
C THR A 49 10.63 10.87 -8.87
N ILE A 50 11.24 9.68 -8.91
CA ILE A 50 11.27 8.78 -7.75
C ILE A 50 12.29 9.34 -6.75
N ILE A 51 11.81 9.74 -5.57
CA ILE A 51 12.65 10.27 -4.48
C ILE A 51 13.01 9.24 -3.43
N TYR A 52 12.23 8.16 -3.33
CA TYR A 52 12.44 7.06 -2.40
C TYR A 52 11.87 5.77 -2.99
N ALA A 53 12.50 4.67 -2.71
CA ALA A 53 12.01 3.35 -3.02
C ALA A 53 12.38 2.37 -1.92
N GLU A 54 11.47 1.47 -1.61
CA GLU A 54 11.69 0.38 -0.68
C GLU A 54 11.19 -0.95 -1.24
N ARG A 55 11.69 -2.01 -0.68
CA ARG A 55 11.30 -3.37 -0.99
C ARG A 55 10.86 -4.06 0.28
N ASP A 56 9.65 -4.53 0.29
CA ASP A 56 9.12 -5.41 1.31
C ASP A 56 9.43 -6.88 0.96
N ASN A 57 9.91 -7.62 1.94
CA ASN A 57 10.17 -9.06 1.85
C ASN A 57 9.13 -9.88 2.60
N GLU A 58 7.88 -9.45 2.64
CA GLU A 58 6.82 -10.24 3.26
C GLU A 58 6.78 -11.69 2.72
N MET A 59 6.25 -12.58 3.56
CA MET A 59 6.03 -13.98 3.17
C MET A 59 5.20 -14.04 1.90
N GLY A 60 5.90 -14.32 0.82
CA GLY A 60 5.26 -14.38 -0.47
C GLY A 60 6.01 -13.66 -1.59
N GLY A 61 7.12 -12.97 -1.36
CA GLY A 61 8.03 -12.37 -2.36
C GLY A 61 8.14 -10.85 -2.24
N LYS A 62 8.99 -10.34 -3.12
CA LYS A 62 9.38 -8.94 -3.12
C LYS A 62 8.26 -8.08 -3.69
N LYS A 63 7.74 -7.16 -2.89
CA LYS A 63 6.93 -6.04 -3.34
C LYS A 63 7.79 -4.79 -3.35
N TYR A 64 7.45 -3.82 -4.17
CA TYR A 64 8.14 -2.54 -4.21
C TYR A 64 7.15 -1.42 -3.91
N GLU A 65 7.54 -0.47 -3.10
CA GLU A 65 6.88 0.83 -2.97
C GLU A 65 7.83 1.90 -3.48
N VAL A 66 7.32 2.83 -4.28
CA VAL A 66 8.07 4.04 -4.68
C VAL A 66 7.30 5.27 -4.23
N ARG A 67 8.05 6.29 -3.84
CA ARG A 67 7.52 7.61 -3.53
C ARG A 67 8.05 8.63 -4.53
N LEU A 68 7.13 9.40 -5.10
CA LEU A 68 7.43 10.42 -6.10
C LEU A 68 7.60 11.80 -5.45
N SER A 69 8.15 12.73 -6.23
CA SER A 69 8.51 14.07 -5.77
C SER A 69 7.35 14.94 -5.26
N ASP A 70 6.11 14.63 -5.63
CA ASP A 70 4.89 15.28 -5.11
C ASP A 70 4.26 14.56 -3.90
N GLY A 71 4.89 13.47 -3.42
CA GLY A 71 4.39 12.63 -2.36
C GLY A 71 3.50 11.46 -2.80
N THR A 72 3.23 11.33 -4.11
CA THR A 72 2.53 10.15 -4.66
C THR A 72 3.27 8.88 -4.30
N LYS A 73 2.53 7.86 -3.86
CA LYS A 73 3.04 6.51 -3.58
C LYS A 73 2.48 5.52 -4.59
N VAL A 74 3.33 4.62 -5.05
CA VAL A 74 2.92 3.53 -5.92
C VAL A 74 3.48 2.22 -5.38
N GLU A 75 2.60 1.26 -5.17
CA GLU A 75 2.96 -0.10 -4.78
C GLU A 75 2.91 -1.02 -5.99
N PHE A 76 3.85 -1.96 -6.05
CA PHE A 76 3.98 -2.94 -7.12
C PHE A 76 4.03 -4.35 -6.54
N ASP A 77 3.35 -5.27 -7.21
CA ASP A 77 3.43 -6.68 -6.89
C ASP A 77 4.81 -7.27 -7.24
N ARG A 78 5.01 -8.54 -6.92
CA ARG A 78 6.26 -9.29 -7.18
C ARG A 78 6.65 -9.36 -8.65
N LYS A 79 5.68 -9.17 -9.56
CA LYS A 79 5.88 -9.20 -11.01
C LYS A 79 6.20 -7.83 -11.57
N GLY A 80 6.27 -6.79 -10.71
CA GLY A 80 6.47 -5.41 -11.11
C GLY A 80 5.24 -4.77 -11.74
N LYS A 81 4.04 -5.32 -11.50
CA LYS A 81 2.78 -4.70 -11.89
C LYS A 81 2.28 -3.84 -10.74
N TRP A 82 1.76 -2.66 -11.05
CA TRP A 82 1.21 -1.80 -10.03
C TRP A 82 -0.02 -2.43 -9.35
N ASP A 83 -0.11 -2.22 -8.06
CA ASP A 83 -1.16 -2.77 -7.20
C ASP A 83 -1.96 -1.64 -6.56
N LYS A 84 -1.28 -0.57 -6.17
CA LYS A 84 -1.87 0.62 -5.54
C LYS A 84 -1.22 1.90 -6.02
N VAL A 85 -2.03 2.92 -6.24
CA VAL A 85 -1.60 4.30 -6.53
C VAL A 85 -2.32 5.23 -5.57
N ASP A 86 -1.56 6.00 -4.80
CA ASP A 86 -2.04 7.00 -3.86
C ASP A 86 -1.40 8.35 -4.20
N CYS A 87 -2.19 9.25 -4.75
CA CYS A 87 -1.76 10.59 -5.17
C CYS A 87 -2.02 11.67 -4.10
N ASN A 88 -2.31 11.27 -2.85
CA ASN A 88 -2.69 12.19 -1.77
C ASN A 88 -3.91 13.06 -2.16
N MET A 89 -3.67 14.35 -2.40
CA MET A 89 -4.71 15.31 -2.78
C MET A 89 -4.88 15.46 -4.29
N ASN A 90 -3.98 14.87 -5.08
CA ASN A 90 -4.02 14.96 -6.54
C ASN A 90 -4.86 13.83 -7.14
N ALA A 91 -5.37 14.05 -8.34
CA ALA A 91 -6.12 13.01 -9.06
C ALA A 91 -5.20 11.90 -9.56
N VAL A 92 -5.63 10.66 -9.39
CA VAL A 92 -5.03 9.49 -10.06
C VAL A 92 -5.16 9.68 -11.58
N PRO A 93 -4.11 9.38 -12.37
CA PRO A 93 -4.21 9.41 -13.83
C PRO A 93 -5.40 8.57 -14.31
N GLN A 94 -6.29 9.19 -15.08
CA GLN A 94 -7.56 8.57 -15.50
C GLN A 94 -7.36 7.25 -16.25
N VAL A 95 -6.27 7.11 -16.98
CA VAL A 95 -5.93 5.90 -17.72
C VAL A 95 -5.70 4.67 -16.82
N LEU A 96 -5.40 4.87 -15.53
CA LEU A 96 -5.25 3.81 -14.53
C LEU A 96 -6.58 3.36 -13.91
N VAL A 97 -7.64 4.17 -14.09
CA VAL A 97 -8.97 3.90 -13.54
C VAL A 97 -9.82 3.15 -14.57
N PRO A 98 -10.41 1.99 -14.23
CA PRO A 98 -11.35 1.33 -15.15
C PRO A 98 -12.48 2.27 -15.57
N GLU A 99 -12.84 2.25 -16.85
CA GLU A 99 -13.82 3.16 -17.44
C GLU A 99 -15.17 3.17 -16.70
N ALA A 100 -15.66 1.98 -16.31
CA ALA A 100 -16.92 1.87 -15.57
C ALA A 100 -16.89 2.56 -14.21
N ILE A 101 -15.73 2.51 -13.51
CA ILE A 101 -15.51 3.18 -12.22
C ILE A 101 -15.44 4.69 -12.42
N ALA A 102 -14.66 5.16 -13.39
CA ALA A 102 -14.55 6.57 -13.71
C ALA A 102 -15.92 7.18 -14.08
N ALA A 103 -16.71 6.49 -14.91
CA ALA A 103 -18.05 6.91 -15.27
C ALA A 103 -19.00 6.98 -14.07
N TYR A 104 -18.95 6.00 -13.18
CA TYR A 104 -19.76 6.00 -11.95
C TYR A 104 -19.42 7.19 -11.07
N VAL A 105 -18.13 7.44 -10.82
CA VAL A 105 -17.69 8.56 -9.98
C VAL A 105 -18.10 9.89 -10.59
N GLN A 106 -17.90 10.08 -11.88
CA GLN A 106 -18.29 11.31 -12.57
C GLN A 106 -19.80 11.57 -12.50
N ALA A 107 -20.62 10.55 -12.60
CA ALA A 107 -22.08 10.66 -12.54
C ALA A 107 -22.60 10.90 -11.11
N THR A 108 -21.97 10.26 -10.10
CA THR A 108 -22.48 10.25 -8.73
C THR A 108 -21.80 11.29 -7.85
N PHE A 109 -20.52 11.54 -8.07
CA PHE A 109 -19.66 12.44 -7.29
C PHE A 109 -18.93 13.46 -8.19
N PRO A 110 -19.66 14.27 -8.97
CA PRO A 110 -19.05 15.12 -10.02
C PRO A 110 -18.08 16.18 -9.49
N ASN A 111 -18.16 16.51 -8.19
CA ASN A 111 -17.29 17.50 -7.55
C ASN A 111 -16.06 16.87 -6.86
N ASN A 112 -15.90 15.55 -6.98
CA ASN A 112 -14.80 14.81 -6.36
C ASN A 112 -13.91 14.19 -7.43
N VAL A 113 -12.62 14.05 -7.12
CA VAL A 113 -11.66 13.30 -7.91
C VAL A 113 -11.24 12.03 -7.17
N ILE A 114 -10.81 11.04 -7.93
CA ILE A 114 -10.21 9.83 -7.37
C ILE A 114 -8.78 10.16 -7.00
N THR A 115 -8.44 10.06 -5.72
CA THR A 115 -7.10 10.35 -5.18
C THR A 115 -6.27 9.09 -4.95
N LYS A 116 -6.94 7.94 -4.84
CA LYS A 116 -6.30 6.65 -4.61
C LYS A 116 -7.04 5.54 -5.32
N ILE A 117 -6.33 4.56 -5.81
CA ILE A 117 -6.87 3.32 -6.37
C ILE A 117 -6.04 2.13 -5.89
N ASP A 118 -6.71 1.11 -5.39
CA ASP A 118 -6.14 -0.13 -4.89
C ASP A 118 -6.78 -1.31 -5.61
N LYS A 119 -5.95 -2.27 -6.07
CA LYS A 119 -6.41 -3.51 -6.70
C LYS A 119 -6.59 -4.59 -5.67
N GLU A 120 -7.82 -4.98 -5.48
CA GLU A 120 -8.21 -5.99 -4.52
C GLU A 120 -8.61 -7.32 -5.19
N ARG A 121 -8.66 -8.40 -4.43
CA ARG A 121 -9.12 -9.70 -4.95
C ARG A 121 -10.52 -9.64 -5.55
N TYR A 122 -11.40 -8.84 -4.96
CA TYR A 122 -12.79 -8.67 -5.39
C TYR A 122 -12.94 -7.68 -6.54
N GLY A 123 -11.95 -6.81 -6.76
CA GLY A 123 -11.99 -5.77 -7.77
C GLY A 123 -11.11 -4.59 -7.43
N TYR A 124 -11.71 -3.47 -7.05
CA TYR A 124 -11.01 -2.21 -6.77
C TYR A 124 -11.59 -1.50 -5.55
N GLU A 125 -10.72 -0.85 -4.80
CA GLU A 125 -11.08 0.14 -3.81
C GLU A 125 -10.53 1.49 -4.25
N ILE A 126 -11.36 2.53 -4.22
CA ILE A 126 -10.93 3.90 -4.55
C ILE A 126 -11.27 4.84 -3.41
N GLU A 127 -10.44 5.83 -3.22
CA GLU A 127 -10.67 6.95 -2.31
C GLU A 127 -10.94 8.22 -3.11
N LEU A 128 -11.95 8.96 -2.69
CA LEU A 128 -12.30 10.24 -3.28
C LEU A 128 -11.67 11.41 -2.49
N SER A 129 -11.60 12.57 -3.10
CA SER A 129 -11.06 13.79 -2.49
C SER A 129 -11.84 14.31 -1.26
N ASN A 130 -12.96 13.71 -0.92
CA ASN A 130 -13.74 13.93 0.30
C ASN A 130 -13.61 12.79 1.32
N ASP A 131 -12.56 11.98 1.22
CA ASP A 131 -12.21 10.87 2.11
C ASP A 131 -13.23 9.70 2.12
N MET A 132 -14.12 9.62 1.12
CA MET A 132 -15.00 8.47 0.94
C MET A 132 -14.28 7.34 0.22
N ASP A 133 -14.40 6.13 0.75
CA ASP A 133 -13.93 4.89 0.12
C ASP A 133 -15.06 4.18 -0.61
N LEU A 134 -14.85 3.86 -1.88
CA LEU A 134 -15.80 3.15 -2.73
C LEU A 134 -15.20 1.81 -3.16
N LYS A 135 -15.95 0.73 -2.97
CA LYS A 135 -15.55 -0.63 -3.36
C LYS A 135 -16.31 -1.08 -4.60
N PHE A 136 -15.57 -1.57 -5.57
CA PHE A 136 -16.11 -2.06 -6.84
C PHE A 136 -15.67 -3.50 -7.09
N ASN A 137 -16.55 -4.31 -7.69
CA ASN A 137 -16.14 -5.62 -8.18
C ASN A 137 -15.29 -5.51 -9.46
N LYS A 138 -14.77 -6.64 -9.95
CA LYS A 138 -13.94 -6.71 -11.17
C LYS A 138 -14.63 -6.19 -12.44
N LYS A 139 -15.95 -6.11 -12.45
CA LYS A 139 -16.76 -5.58 -13.56
C LYS A 139 -17.03 -4.07 -13.42
N GLY A 140 -16.48 -3.42 -12.39
CA GLY A 140 -16.71 -2.00 -12.13
C GLY A 140 -18.07 -1.68 -11.54
N LYS A 141 -18.76 -2.66 -10.94
CA LYS A 141 -20.01 -2.43 -10.20
C LYS A 141 -19.71 -2.13 -8.75
N LEU A 142 -20.34 -1.07 -8.22
CA LEU A 142 -20.24 -0.70 -6.81
C LEU A 142 -20.77 -1.82 -5.90
N ILE A 143 -20.01 -2.18 -4.87
CA ILE A 143 -20.36 -3.20 -3.87
C ILE A 143 -20.28 -2.72 -2.44
N GLY A 144 -19.73 -1.53 -2.17
CA GLY A 144 -19.65 -0.94 -0.84
C GLY A 144 -19.24 0.52 -0.88
N ILE A 145 -19.60 1.24 0.16
CA ILE A 145 -19.19 2.63 0.44
C ILE A 145 -18.85 2.69 1.92
N ASP A 146 -17.67 3.22 2.24
CA ASP A 146 -17.24 3.49 3.61
C ASP A 146 -16.90 5.00 3.73
N ASP A 147 -17.18 5.59 4.91
CA ASP A 147 -16.90 7.00 5.25
C ASP A 147 -15.76 7.04 6.28
#